data_d758e327463f9cd62f52e559518285a0
#
_entry.id   d758e327463f9cd62f52e559518285a0
#
_cell.length_a   1.000
_cell.length_b   1.000
_cell.length_c   1.000
_cell.angle_alpha   90.00
_cell.angle_beta   90.00
_cell.angle_gamma   90.00
#
_symmetry.space_group_name_H-M   'P 1'
#
loop_
_entity.id
_entity.type
_entity.pdbx_description
1 polymer ?
#
loop_
_entity_poly.entity_id
_entity_poly.type
_entity_poly.pdbx_seq_one_letter_code
_entity_poly.pdbx_strand_id
1 'polypeptide(L)'
;MKKFLLSLVAFVAALSVSATETTFDFTDPIGLNPAIAPEQFVSNEYVVNDLTFTNGNVAIKFEKGTASNNCRLWYNATNGYDVRTYTGSATTISAANGEKITSIVFTGKKNTGFSVTDGTFDKGVWTGNATSVVFTGTNTTNIKTITVTTVASGEITVAAPSITPAGGYFYNGIDTPVDVEIACATADAKIFYAVTTGEETPSFKEYTGKFQVAETCTVTAYAELSGVKSTESSAYFTIQDIQDVNSIDAFMALEDKTVARINHDLKVAFASTSKGEAYVTDGMSNRCLLVYSRDVIAAKEYKEGDVIAAGVVGTKTTYNGVAQLQYAVASTFADGVAGPAVEPWYISLNEITADHYNYFVTLKDVTLEGVSGSNATAKKGEATLALFNRYANDGVAYPSDLNSTYAVKGFLVLYKGAIQMYPIEFMVMSAVEGVEETTATIIPGVGTIYVNGANNATVYNAAGQVVVNSTESSIAVAPGFYIVKAGNTVAKVLVK
;
A
#
# COMPACT_ATOMS: atom_id res chain seq x y z
N MET A 1 -21.27 5.02 -3.89
CA MET A 1 -20.47 5.66 -2.82
C MET A 1 -21.42 6.17 -1.74
N LYS A 2 -21.70 5.35 -0.74
CA LYS A 2 -22.48 5.78 0.44
C LYS A 2 -21.46 6.03 1.55
N LYS A 3 -21.35 7.28 1.95
CA LYS A 3 -20.59 7.69 3.13
C LYS A 3 -21.25 7.07 4.35
N PHE A 4 -20.61 6.11 5.00
CA PHE A 4 -20.98 5.72 6.35
C PHE A 4 -20.55 6.84 7.29
N LEU A 5 -21.51 7.66 7.66
CA LEU A 5 -21.41 8.57 8.79
C LEU A 5 -21.61 7.70 10.04
N LEU A 6 -20.52 7.36 10.72
CA LEU A 6 -20.60 6.72 12.02
C LEU A 6 -21.06 7.80 13.02
N SER A 7 -22.36 7.88 13.28
CA SER A 7 -22.88 8.69 14.37
C SER A 7 -22.55 7.97 15.68
N LEU A 8 -21.59 8.53 16.41
CA LEU A 8 -21.35 8.15 17.79
C LEU A 8 -22.56 8.60 18.62
N VAL A 9 -23.50 7.71 18.90
CA VAL A 9 -24.57 7.95 19.87
C VAL A 9 -23.98 7.64 21.24
N ALA A 10 -23.53 8.69 21.93
CA ALA A 10 -23.19 8.59 23.34
C ALA A 10 -24.50 8.45 24.16
N PHE A 11 -24.74 7.26 24.72
CA PHE A 11 -25.78 7.07 25.73
C PHE A 11 -25.20 7.52 27.07
N VAL A 12 -25.57 8.73 27.49
CA VAL A 12 -25.18 9.30 28.79
C VAL A 12 -26.17 8.81 29.84
N ALA A 13 -25.76 7.85 30.68
CA ALA A 13 -26.41 7.64 31.97
C ALA A 13 -25.79 8.64 32.96
N ALA A 14 -26.56 9.67 33.28
CA ALA A 14 -26.15 10.80 34.09
C ALA A 14 -25.99 10.43 35.58
N LEU A 15 -24.77 10.60 36.10
CA LEU A 15 -24.58 11.23 37.42
C LEU A 15 -23.65 12.42 37.16
N SER A 16 -24.20 13.62 37.39
CA SER A 16 -23.76 14.88 36.85
C SER A 16 -22.51 15.41 37.55
N VAL A 17 -21.36 15.14 36.98
CA VAL A 17 -20.36 16.22 36.91
C VAL A 17 -20.71 16.98 35.65
N SER A 18 -21.04 18.27 35.77
CA SER A 18 -21.44 19.09 34.64
C SER A 18 -20.22 19.37 33.76
N ALA A 19 -19.89 18.42 32.88
CA ALA A 19 -18.92 18.66 31.83
C ALA A 19 -19.59 19.58 30.78
N THR A 20 -18.91 20.65 30.43
CA THR A 20 -19.35 21.58 29.41
C THR A 20 -18.49 21.38 28.16
N GLU A 21 -19.14 21.11 27.04
CA GLU A 21 -18.47 21.12 25.74
C GLU A 21 -18.59 22.47 25.06
N THR A 22 -17.45 22.99 24.64
CA THR A 22 -17.36 24.25 23.90
C THR A 22 -16.67 24.00 22.58
N THR A 23 -17.34 24.26 21.45
CA THR A 23 -16.82 24.09 20.12
C THR A 23 -16.48 25.40 19.46
N PHE A 24 -15.28 25.49 18.90
CA PHE A 24 -14.84 26.54 18.00
C PHE A 24 -14.90 26.01 16.58
N ASP A 25 -15.79 26.55 15.76
CA ASP A 25 -15.96 26.15 14.36
C ASP A 25 -15.29 27.16 13.43
N PHE A 26 -14.10 26.85 12.97
CA PHE A 26 -13.32 27.68 12.05
C PHE A 26 -13.82 27.59 10.60
N THR A 27 -14.83 26.79 10.31
CA THR A 27 -15.50 26.84 8.99
C THR A 27 -16.42 28.06 8.88
N ASP A 28 -16.82 28.65 10.01
CA ASP A 28 -17.46 29.98 10.12
C ASP A 28 -16.66 30.89 11.05
N PRO A 29 -15.53 31.44 10.59
CA PRO A 29 -14.65 32.23 11.45
C PRO A 29 -15.25 33.57 11.88
N ILE A 30 -16.22 34.13 11.14
CA ILE A 30 -16.90 35.36 11.48
C ILE A 30 -17.81 35.17 12.69
N GLY A 31 -18.48 34.04 12.76
CA GLY A 31 -19.28 33.64 13.91
C GLY A 31 -18.47 33.48 15.19
N LEU A 32 -17.19 33.12 15.07
CA LEU A 32 -16.28 32.94 16.22
C LEU A 32 -15.69 34.27 16.74
N ASN A 33 -15.39 35.23 15.86
CA ASN A 33 -14.82 36.49 16.23
C ASN A 33 -15.25 37.57 15.23
N PRO A 34 -16.16 38.50 15.64
CA PRO A 34 -16.68 39.55 14.78
C PRO A 34 -15.61 40.54 14.27
N ALA A 35 -14.42 40.58 14.85
CA ALA A 35 -13.30 41.37 14.35
C ALA A 35 -12.72 40.79 13.05
N ILE A 36 -13.07 39.57 12.66
CA ILE A 36 -12.65 38.95 11.41
C ILE A 36 -13.68 39.26 10.33
N ALA A 37 -13.40 40.22 9.50
CA ALA A 37 -14.29 40.61 8.40
C ALA A 37 -13.79 40.03 7.07
N PRO A 38 -14.69 39.58 6.15
CA PRO A 38 -14.30 39.01 4.88
C PRO A 38 -13.37 39.86 4.03
N GLU A 39 -13.52 41.17 4.10
CA GLU A 39 -12.70 42.16 3.37
C GLU A 39 -11.25 42.22 3.87
N GLN A 40 -10.94 41.66 5.02
CA GLN A 40 -9.59 41.64 5.60
C GLN A 40 -8.76 40.43 5.10
N PHE A 41 -9.37 39.52 4.34
CA PHE A 41 -8.66 38.40 3.75
C PHE A 41 -7.85 38.84 2.54
N VAL A 42 -6.52 38.77 2.67
CA VAL A 42 -5.59 39.06 1.57
C VAL A 42 -5.20 37.73 0.94
N SER A 43 -5.43 37.56 -0.36
CA SER A 43 -5.11 36.34 -1.08
C SER A 43 -5.68 35.06 -0.42
N ASN A 44 -6.92 35.10 0.07
CA ASN A 44 -7.62 34.03 0.79
C ASN A 44 -7.03 33.68 2.18
N GLU A 45 -6.25 34.56 2.78
CA GLU A 45 -5.64 34.38 4.10
C GLU A 45 -5.93 35.52 5.05
N TYR A 46 -6.07 35.18 6.35
CA TYR A 46 -6.13 36.14 7.44
C TYR A 46 -5.21 35.69 8.57
N VAL A 47 -4.24 36.51 8.98
CA VAL A 47 -3.30 36.19 10.05
C VAL A 47 -4.01 36.22 11.41
N VAL A 48 -3.88 35.12 12.15
CA VAL A 48 -4.51 34.96 13.48
C VAL A 48 -3.49 34.93 14.63
N ASN A 49 -2.23 35.30 14.36
CA ASN A 49 -1.24 35.39 15.44
C ASN A 49 -1.70 36.39 16.50
N ASP A 50 -1.54 35.99 17.74
CA ASP A 50 -1.89 36.78 18.95
C ASP A 50 -3.39 37.09 19.09
N LEU A 51 -4.24 36.61 18.16
CA LEU A 51 -5.68 36.67 18.35
C LEU A 51 -6.13 35.62 19.35
N THR A 52 -7.07 36.04 20.19
CA THR A 52 -7.75 35.12 21.13
C THR A 52 -9.18 34.94 20.66
N PHE A 53 -9.58 33.70 20.46
CA PHE A 53 -10.95 33.30 20.22
C PHE A 53 -11.53 32.84 21.56
N THR A 54 -12.67 33.41 21.94
CA THR A 54 -13.32 33.10 23.20
C THR A 54 -14.74 32.64 22.94
N ASN A 55 -15.08 31.47 23.54
CA ASN A 55 -16.45 30.96 23.55
C ASN A 55 -16.76 30.41 24.96
N GLY A 56 -17.72 31.02 25.65
CA GLY A 56 -18.00 30.70 27.05
C GLY A 56 -16.77 30.93 27.93
N ASN A 57 -16.42 29.91 28.72
CA ASN A 57 -15.27 29.93 29.63
C ASN A 57 -13.97 29.44 28.96
N VAL A 58 -13.97 29.16 27.65
CA VAL A 58 -12.80 28.63 26.94
C VAL A 58 -12.22 29.71 26.01
N ALA A 59 -10.91 29.81 26.00
CA ALA A 59 -10.18 30.69 25.08
C ALA A 59 -9.12 29.91 24.32
N ILE A 60 -8.97 30.21 23.03
CA ILE A 60 -7.93 29.68 22.16
C ILE A 60 -7.10 30.85 21.62
N LYS A 61 -5.79 30.77 21.80
CA LYS A 61 -4.83 31.72 21.26
C LYS A 61 -3.84 31.04 20.34
N PHE A 62 -3.64 31.58 19.15
CA PHE A 62 -2.63 31.16 18.21
C PHE A 62 -1.43 32.09 18.26
N GLU A 63 -0.24 31.55 18.34
CA GLU A 63 1.01 32.31 18.38
C GLU A 63 1.98 31.77 17.36
N LYS A 64 2.70 32.65 16.67
CA LYS A 64 3.70 32.25 15.68
C LYS A 64 4.81 31.40 16.30
N GLY A 65 5.21 31.68 17.54
CA GLY A 65 6.35 31.04 18.17
C GLY A 65 7.62 31.16 17.32
N THR A 66 8.31 30.04 17.13
CA THR A 66 9.50 29.94 16.27
C THR A 66 9.19 29.57 14.82
N ALA A 67 7.93 29.46 14.44
CA ALA A 67 7.52 29.11 13.08
C ALA A 67 7.96 30.17 12.06
N SER A 68 8.33 29.71 10.87
CA SER A 68 8.66 30.61 9.75
C SER A 68 7.43 31.37 9.23
N ASN A 69 6.27 30.71 9.27
CA ASN A 69 5.00 31.26 8.79
C ASN A 69 4.09 31.68 9.94
N ASN A 70 3.24 32.67 9.69
CA ASN A 70 2.20 33.09 10.63
C ASN A 70 1.09 32.02 10.69
N CYS A 71 0.49 31.80 11.85
CA CYS A 71 -0.79 31.12 11.95
C CYS A 71 -1.87 31.93 11.23
N ARG A 72 -2.74 31.24 10.49
CA ARG A 72 -3.70 31.95 9.63
C ARG A 72 -4.99 31.15 9.42
N LEU A 73 -6.09 31.86 9.26
CA LEU A 73 -7.28 31.33 8.60
C LEU A 73 -6.99 31.26 7.09
N TRP A 74 -7.36 30.17 6.48
CA TRP A 74 -7.20 29.97 5.05
C TRP A 74 -8.54 29.61 4.43
N TYR A 75 -8.90 30.29 3.34
CA TYR A 75 -10.09 29.98 2.56
C TYR A 75 -9.73 29.22 1.29
N ASN A 76 -10.48 28.18 1.01
CA ASN A 76 -10.41 27.45 -0.26
C ASN A 76 -11.83 27.17 -0.76
N ALA A 77 -12.11 27.52 -2.02
CA ALA A 77 -13.46 27.42 -2.60
C ALA A 77 -14.04 25.97 -2.54
N THR A 78 -13.19 24.95 -2.52
CA THR A 78 -13.61 23.54 -2.46
C THR A 78 -13.81 23.05 -1.01
N ASN A 79 -13.00 23.53 -0.06
CA ASN A 79 -12.94 22.99 1.30
C ASN A 79 -13.43 23.98 2.38
N GLY A 80 -13.77 25.23 2.02
CA GLY A 80 -14.13 26.29 2.95
C GLY A 80 -12.94 26.81 3.75
N TYR A 81 -13.21 27.32 4.94
CA TYR A 81 -12.20 27.83 5.86
C TYR A 81 -11.54 26.71 6.68
N ASP A 82 -10.27 26.89 7.00
CA ASP A 82 -9.53 26.12 8.01
C ASP A 82 -8.49 27.02 8.71
N VAL A 83 -8.10 26.66 9.93
CA VAL A 83 -6.94 27.29 10.60
C VAL A 83 -5.69 26.47 10.25
N ARG A 84 -4.66 27.16 9.82
CA ARG A 84 -3.32 26.60 9.58
C ARG A 84 -2.35 27.05 10.63
N THR A 85 -1.72 26.08 11.27
CA THR A 85 -0.56 26.27 12.14
C THR A 85 0.65 25.57 11.53
N TYR A 86 1.84 25.89 11.98
CA TYR A 86 3.09 25.43 11.37
C TYR A 86 4.06 24.91 12.42
N THR A 87 5.07 24.18 12.00
CA THR A 87 6.15 23.72 12.89
C THR A 87 6.76 24.88 13.66
N GLY A 88 6.75 24.78 14.98
CA GLY A 88 7.25 25.80 15.91
C GLY A 88 6.21 26.86 16.33
N SER A 89 4.97 26.81 15.81
CA SER A 89 3.86 27.65 16.32
C SER A 89 3.34 27.09 17.64
N ALA A 90 2.66 27.94 18.43
CA ALA A 90 1.95 27.53 19.64
C ALA A 90 0.45 27.79 19.50
N THR A 91 -0.36 26.82 19.98
CA THR A 91 -1.80 26.97 20.16
C THR A 91 -2.10 26.76 21.64
N THR A 92 -2.45 27.82 22.34
CA THR A 92 -2.79 27.76 23.77
C THR A 92 -4.29 27.70 23.92
N ILE A 93 -4.79 26.69 24.63
CA ILE A 93 -6.20 26.50 24.97
C ILE A 93 -6.32 26.59 26.48
N SER A 94 -7.14 27.52 26.99
CA SER A 94 -7.30 27.77 28.41
C SER A 94 -8.76 27.84 28.81
N ALA A 95 -9.05 27.39 30.03
CA ALA A 95 -10.34 27.53 30.69
C ALA A 95 -10.28 28.62 31.77
N ALA A 96 -11.31 29.44 31.83
CA ALA A 96 -11.46 30.50 32.84
C ALA A 96 -12.05 29.90 34.14
N ASN A 97 -12.15 30.77 35.17
CA ASN A 97 -12.83 30.50 36.45
C ASN A 97 -12.31 29.26 37.20
N GLY A 98 -11.06 28.82 36.91
CA GLY A 98 -10.47 27.64 37.52
C GLY A 98 -10.99 26.33 37.02
N GLU A 99 -11.85 26.31 35.99
CA GLU A 99 -12.29 25.09 35.32
C GLU A 99 -11.11 24.28 34.79
N LYS A 100 -11.31 22.97 34.75
CA LYS A 100 -10.31 22.04 34.23
C LYS A 100 -10.73 21.56 32.85
N ILE A 101 -9.82 21.60 31.90
CA ILE A 101 -9.95 20.96 30.60
C ILE A 101 -9.65 19.49 30.76
N THR A 102 -10.56 18.63 30.35
CA THR A 102 -10.43 17.16 30.43
C THR A 102 -10.24 16.52 29.05
N SER A 103 -10.75 17.16 27.99
CA SER A 103 -10.58 16.70 26.62
C SER A 103 -10.52 17.88 25.65
N ILE A 104 -9.71 17.72 24.60
CA ILE A 104 -9.68 18.65 23.44
C ILE A 104 -9.66 17.80 22.18
N VAL A 105 -10.63 18.01 21.29
CA VAL A 105 -10.75 17.29 20.02
C VAL A 105 -10.54 18.24 18.86
N PHE A 106 -9.54 17.96 18.04
CA PHE A 106 -9.27 18.67 16.80
C PHE A 106 -9.85 17.92 15.62
N THR A 107 -10.60 18.57 14.75
CA THR A 107 -11.04 17.99 13.48
C THR A 107 -10.43 18.75 12.29
N GLY A 108 -10.31 18.08 11.16
CA GLY A 108 -9.76 18.65 9.95
C GLY A 108 -8.92 17.65 9.16
N LYS A 109 -8.39 18.11 8.03
CA LYS A 109 -7.62 17.22 7.14
C LYS A 109 -6.25 16.83 7.71
N LYS A 110 -5.64 17.72 8.52
CA LYS A 110 -4.34 17.55 9.18
C LYS A 110 -4.48 18.07 10.60
N ASN A 111 -4.96 17.26 11.51
CA ASN A 111 -5.29 17.61 12.89
C ASN A 111 -4.36 17.00 13.94
N THR A 112 -3.28 16.30 13.52
CA THR A 112 -2.38 15.58 14.42
C THR A 112 -0.97 16.16 14.51
N GLY A 113 -0.71 17.30 13.86
CA GLY A 113 0.61 17.92 13.75
C GLY A 113 1.05 18.72 14.99
N PHE A 114 0.84 18.16 16.20
CA PHE A 114 1.17 18.81 17.46
C PHE A 114 1.94 17.88 18.41
N SER A 115 2.72 18.48 19.30
CA SER A 115 3.21 17.91 20.54
C SER A 115 2.68 18.69 21.72
N VAL A 116 2.56 18.06 22.88
CA VAL A 116 2.14 18.66 24.15
C VAL A 116 3.13 18.29 25.25
N THR A 117 3.23 19.12 26.26
CA THR A 117 4.08 18.87 27.43
C THR A 117 3.30 18.27 28.60
N ASP A 118 1.98 18.35 28.56
CA ASP A 118 1.09 17.90 29.64
C ASP A 118 -0.12 17.18 29.03
N GLY A 119 -0.55 16.09 29.67
CA GLY A 119 -1.60 15.21 29.14
C GLY A 119 -1.10 14.31 27.99
N THR A 120 -2.05 13.66 27.31
CA THR A 120 -1.79 12.77 26.17
C THR A 120 -2.49 13.30 24.92
N PHE A 121 -1.77 13.38 23.80
CA PHE A 121 -2.33 13.77 22.52
C PHE A 121 -2.11 12.67 21.47
N ASP A 122 -3.19 12.07 21.01
CA ASP A 122 -3.16 11.05 19.94
C ASP A 122 -4.32 11.27 18.96
N LYS A 123 -4.04 11.07 17.68
CA LYS A 123 -5.03 11.14 16.56
C LYS A 123 -5.96 12.36 16.59
N GLY A 124 -5.45 13.50 17.06
CA GLY A 124 -6.23 14.74 17.14
C GLY A 124 -7.05 14.90 18.41
N VAL A 125 -6.88 14.02 19.39
CA VAL A 125 -7.54 14.09 20.71
C VAL A 125 -6.49 14.27 21.80
N TRP A 126 -6.66 15.31 22.62
CA TRP A 126 -5.94 15.48 23.86
C TRP A 126 -6.82 15.10 25.03
N THR A 127 -6.24 14.40 25.99
CA THR A 127 -6.85 14.06 27.27
C THR A 127 -5.91 14.41 28.42
N GLY A 128 -6.47 14.92 29.49
CA GLY A 128 -5.69 15.35 30.66
C GLY A 128 -6.56 16.01 31.72
N ASN A 129 -5.92 16.82 32.57
CA ASN A 129 -6.62 17.60 33.61
C ASN A 129 -5.84 18.89 33.86
N ALA A 130 -6.08 19.91 33.07
CA ALA A 130 -5.32 21.17 33.09
C ALA A 130 -6.23 22.40 33.01
N THR A 131 -5.80 23.53 33.52
CA THR A 131 -6.47 24.82 33.31
C THR A 131 -6.06 25.46 31.99
N SER A 132 -4.93 25.04 31.44
CA SER A 132 -4.41 25.49 30.15
C SER A 132 -3.53 24.42 29.53
N VAL A 133 -3.60 24.25 28.21
CA VAL A 133 -2.81 23.31 27.43
C VAL A 133 -2.16 24.04 26.27
N VAL A 134 -0.86 23.83 26.09
CA VAL A 134 -0.11 24.39 24.94
C VAL A 134 0.23 23.27 23.97
N PHE A 135 -0.23 23.43 22.74
CA PHE A 135 0.10 22.58 21.59
C PHE A 135 1.19 23.24 20.77
N THR A 136 2.35 22.61 20.69
CA THR A 136 3.45 23.07 19.82
C THR A 136 3.34 22.38 18.47
N GLY A 137 3.27 23.16 17.40
CA GLY A 137 3.23 22.64 16.05
C GLY A 137 4.47 21.83 15.69
N THR A 138 4.29 20.59 15.26
CA THR A 138 5.34 19.70 14.73
C THR A 138 5.26 19.54 13.22
N ASN A 139 4.11 19.93 12.63
CA ASN A 139 3.87 19.94 11.21
C ASN A 139 2.83 20.99 10.85
N THR A 140 2.61 21.22 9.55
CA THR A 140 1.49 22.06 9.08
C THR A 140 0.17 21.36 9.37
N THR A 141 -0.75 22.08 10.01
CA THR A 141 -2.11 21.59 10.30
C THR A 141 -3.15 22.27 9.41
N ASN A 142 -4.33 21.63 9.30
CA ASN A 142 -5.54 22.18 8.69
C ASN A 142 -6.71 21.83 9.60
N ILE A 143 -7.06 22.73 10.51
CA ILE A 143 -8.04 22.50 11.59
C ILE A 143 -9.34 23.17 11.20
N LYS A 144 -10.45 22.41 11.31
CA LYS A 144 -11.82 22.92 11.07
C LYS A 144 -12.55 23.22 12.35
N THR A 145 -12.46 22.34 13.34
CA THR A 145 -13.08 22.56 14.65
C THR A 145 -12.13 22.21 15.77
N ILE A 146 -12.30 22.87 16.90
CA ILE A 146 -11.69 22.48 18.18
C ILE A 146 -12.84 22.42 19.19
N THR A 147 -13.09 21.21 19.72
CA THR A 147 -14.07 21.01 20.81
C THR A 147 -13.33 20.78 22.10
N VAL A 148 -13.66 21.55 23.11
CA VAL A 148 -13.02 21.54 24.45
C VAL A 148 -14.06 21.13 25.47
N THR A 149 -13.74 20.10 26.25
CA THR A 149 -14.57 19.67 27.39
C THR A 149 -13.94 20.20 28.66
N THR A 150 -14.71 20.99 29.44
CA THR A 150 -14.31 21.54 30.74
C THR A 150 -15.20 21.01 31.87
N VAL A 151 -14.68 21.06 33.08
CA VAL A 151 -15.41 20.73 34.32
C VAL A 151 -15.15 21.81 35.38
N ALA A 152 -16.12 22.04 36.23
CA ALA A 152 -16.05 23.09 37.27
C ALA A 152 -14.91 22.87 38.26
N SER A 153 -14.33 23.98 38.76
CA SER A 153 -13.28 23.96 39.78
C SER A 153 -13.82 23.42 41.11
N GLY A 154 -13.11 22.46 41.67
CA GLY A 154 -13.47 21.83 42.96
C GLY A 154 -14.17 20.48 42.85
N GLU A 155 -14.56 20.05 41.65
CA GLU A 155 -15.10 18.70 41.43
C GLU A 155 -13.96 17.70 41.18
N ILE A 156 -14.14 16.49 41.66
CA ILE A 156 -13.25 15.38 41.33
C ILE A 156 -13.48 15.06 39.85
N THR A 157 -12.43 15.23 39.05
CA THR A 157 -12.46 14.86 37.64
C THR A 157 -11.65 13.60 37.41
N VAL A 158 -12.22 12.65 36.72
CA VAL A 158 -11.54 11.42 36.37
C VAL A 158 -11.29 11.42 34.88
N ALA A 159 -10.02 11.30 34.50
CA ALA A 159 -9.64 11.24 33.09
C ALA A 159 -10.19 9.95 32.46
N ALA A 160 -10.65 10.06 31.21
CA ALA A 160 -11.00 8.88 30.42
C ALA A 160 -9.80 7.95 30.26
N PRO A 161 -9.97 6.63 30.36
CA PRO A 161 -8.87 5.70 30.15
C PRO A 161 -8.37 5.72 28.70
N SER A 162 -7.10 5.45 28.50
CA SER A 162 -6.52 5.14 27.19
C SER A 162 -6.50 3.63 26.99
N ILE A 163 -6.86 3.16 25.79
CA ILE A 163 -6.82 1.76 25.38
C ILE A 163 -5.69 1.59 24.36
N THR A 164 -4.80 0.65 24.59
CA THR A 164 -3.65 0.38 23.72
C THR A 164 -3.63 -1.10 23.32
N PRO A 165 -3.61 -1.42 22.02
CA PRO A 165 -3.75 -0.49 20.88
C PRO A 165 -5.15 0.15 20.84
N ALA A 166 -5.25 1.31 20.17
CA ALA A 166 -6.49 2.08 20.09
C ALA A 166 -7.50 1.48 19.07
N GLY A 167 -7.51 0.15 18.95
CA GLY A 167 -8.27 -0.57 17.92
C GLY A 167 -7.53 -0.62 16.59
N GLY A 168 -8.20 -1.13 15.56
CA GLY A 168 -7.64 -1.25 14.20
C GLY A 168 -7.94 -2.59 13.56
N TYR A 169 -7.19 -2.88 12.48
CA TYR A 169 -7.26 -4.15 11.76
C TYR A 169 -6.11 -5.06 12.20
N PHE A 170 -6.44 -6.31 12.51
CA PHE A 170 -5.51 -7.35 12.92
C PHE A 170 -5.79 -8.61 12.10
N TYR A 171 -4.79 -9.42 11.89
CA TYR A 171 -4.90 -10.60 11.05
C TYR A 171 -4.85 -11.86 11.89
N ASN A 172 -5.87 -12.72 11.70
CA ASN A 172 -5.95 -13.97 12.45
C ASN A 172 -4.72 -14.86 12.19
N GLY A 173 -4.08 -15.32 13.27
CA GLY A 173 -2.87 -16.13 13.18
C GLY A 173 -1.58 -15.38 12.83
N ILE A 174 -1.61 -14.03 12.74
CA ILE A 174 -0.42 -13.17 12.63
C ILE A 174 -0.35 -12.22 13.82
N ASP A 175 -1.37 -11.38 13.98
CA ASP A 175 -1.41 -10.33 15.00
C ASP A 175 -2.28 -10.74 16.20
N THR A 176 -2.99 -11.88 16.12
CA THR A 176 -3.89 -12.35 17.17
C THR A 176 -3.30 -13.52 17.97
N PRO A 177 -3.64 -13.63 19.24
CA PRO A 177 -4.47 -12.71 20.02
C PRO A 177 -3.79 -11.36 20.26
N VAL A 178 -4.57 -10.27 20.25
CA VAL A 178 -4.09 -8.91 20.47
C VAL A 178 -4.04 -8.63 21.97
N ASP A 179 -2.87 -8.27 22.49
CA ASP A 179 -2.72 -7.84 23.88
C ASP A 179 -3.27 -6.41 24.04
N VAL A 180 -4.25 -6.26 24.94
CA VAL A 180 -4.89 -4.96 25.22
C VAL A 180 -4.48 -4.49 26.62
N GLU A 181 -4.00 -3.26 26.68
CA GLU A 181 -3.65 -2.55 27.91
C GLU A 181 -4.54 -1.31 28.05
N ILE A 182 -5.03 -1.06 29.28
CA ILE A 182 -5.84 0.10 29.60
C ILE A 182 -5.15 0.88 30.71
N ALA A 183 -4.98 2.19 30.51
CA ALA A 183 -4.37 3.08 31.49
C ALA A 183 -5.24 4.30 31.74
N CYS A 184 -5.20 4.85 32.95
CA CYS A 184 -5.86 6.10 33.30
C CYS A 184 -4.84 7.09 33.89
N ALA A 185 -4.91 8.35 33.46
CA ALA A 185 -4.02 9.40 33.97
C ALA A 185 -4.39 9.89 35.38
N THR A 186 -5.62 9.62 35.87
CA THR A 186 -6.03 9.96 37.20
C THR A 186 -5.47 8.92 38.21
N ALA A 187 -4.59 9.36 39.08
CA ALA A 187 -4.02 8.50 40.10
C ALA A 187 -5.12 7.88 41.00
N ASP A 188 -4.92 6.64 41.41
CA ASP A 188 -5.83 5.86 42.25
C ASP A 188 -7.24 5.61 41.71
N ALA A 189 -7.52 6.02 40.47
CA ALA A 189 -8.78 5.69 39.79
C ALA A 189 -8.80 4.20 39.44
N LYS A 190 -9.90 3.53 39.74
CA LYS A 190 -10.18 2.18 39.27
C LYS A 190 -10.66 2.22 37.87
N ILE A 191 -10.17 1.33 37.01
CA ILE A 191 -10.57 1.21 35.61
C ILE A 191 -11.54 0.04 35.51
N PHE A 192 -12.61 0.26 34.77
CA PHE A 192 -13.62 -0.76 34.40
C PHE A 192 -13.68 -0.87 32.88
N TYR A 193 -13.82 -2.09 32.37
CA TYR A 193 -13.90 -2.33 30.96
C TYR A 193 -14.92 -3.42 30.61
N ALA A 194 -15.41 -3.35 29.38
CA ALA A 194 -16.23 -4.37 28.77
C ALA A 194 -15.67 -4.69 27.39
N VAL A 195 -15.79 -5.95 26.97
CA VAL A 195 -15.55 -6.42 25.61
C VAL A 195 -16.88 -6.88 25.05
N THR A 196 -17.33 -6.29 23.95
CA THR A 196 -18.61 -6.60 23.31
C THR A 196 -18.42 -7.04 21.87
N THR A 197 -19.16 -8.05 21.44
CA THR A 197 -19.26 -8.49 20.06
C THR A 197 -20.64 -8.06 19.50
N GLY A 198 -20.63 -7.44 18.31
CA GLY A 198 -21.86 -6.94 17.70
C GLY A 198 -22.57 -5.83 18.51
N GLU A 199 -23.89 -5.94 18.68
CA GLU A 199 -24.76 -4.94 19.35
C GLU A 199 -25.06 -5.29 20.82
N GLU A 200 -24.21 -6.05 21.48
CA GLU A 200 -24.39 -6.43 22.88
C GLU A 200 -24.29 -5.24 23.84
N THR A 201 -25.05 -5.27 24.93
CA THR A 201 -24.92 -4.27 25.97
C THR A 201 -23.63 -4.51 26.76
N PRO A 202 -22.76 -3.50 26.96
CA PRO A 202 -21.51 -3.66 27.70
C PRO A 202 -21.72 -4.13 29.13
N SER A 203 -21.05 -5.20 29.52
CA SER A 203 -20.95 -5.69 30.89
C SER A 203 -19.57 -5.38 31.45
N PHE A 204 -19.49 -4.34 32.27
CA PHE A 204 -18.23 -3.83 32.80
C PHE A 204 -17.69 -4.67 33.96
N LYS A 205 -16.41 -4.94 33.95
CA LYS A 205 -15.63 -5.57 35.03
C LYS A 205 -14.40 -4.75 35.34
N GLU A 206 -13.87 -4.87 36.59
CA GLU A 206 -12.67 -4.17 36.99
C GLU A 206 -11.46 -4.65 36.19
N TYR A 207 -10.66 -3.71 35.70
CA TYR A 207 -9.42 -3.97 35.01
C TYR A 207 -8.29 -4.24 35.98
N THR A 208 -7.71 -5.44 35.91
CA THR A 208 -6.63 -5.87 36.81
C THR A 208 -5.30 -6.05 36.08
N GLY A 209 -5.26 -5.89 34.80
CA GLY A 209 -4.06 -6.05 33.97
C GLY A 209 -4.39 -6.39 32.50
N LYS A 210 -3.36 -6.50 31.69
CA LYS A 210 -3.49 -6.82 30.24
C LYS A 210 -4.37 -8.03 30.02
N PHE A 211 -5.16 -7.98 28.97
CA PHE A 211 -5.99 -9.08 28.49
C PHE A 211 -5.88 -9.20 26.98
N GLN A 212 -6.40 -10.30 26.43
CA GLN A 212 -6.30 -10.60 25.01
C GLN A 212 -7.66 -10.54 24.33
N VAL A 213 -7.68 -10.05 23.09
CA VAL A 213 -8.81 -10.15 22.16
C VAL A 213 -8.39 -10.95 20.94
N ALA A 214 -9.23 -11.91 20.54
CA ALA A 214 -8.99 -12.82 19.41
C ALA A 214 -10.11 -12.78 18.36
N GLU A 215 -11.16 -12.00 18.60
CA GLU A 215 -12.33 -11.86 17.74
C GLU A 215 -12.65 -10.38 17.51
N THR A 216 -13.36 -10.08 16.43
CA THR A 216 -13.85 -8.72 16.17
C THR A 216 -14.73 -8.26 17.30
N CYS A 217 -14.34 -7.19 17.98
CA CYS A 217 -15.00 -6.69 19.17
C CYS A 217 -14.78 -5.20 19.39
N THR A 218 -15.60 -4.63 20.26
CA THR A 218 -15.38 -3.30 20.84
C THR A 218 -14.94 -3.47 22.30
N VAL A 219 -13.82 -2.83 22.65
CA VAL A 219 -13.39 -2.65 24.03
C VAL A 219 -13.82 -1.27 24.48
N THR A 220 -14.67 -1.19 25.49
CA THR A 220 -15.09 0.08 26.11
C THR A 220 -14.61 0.13 27.53
N ALA A 221 -14.08 1.28 27.98
CA ALA A 221 -13.55 1.44 29.31
C ALA A 221 -13.90 2.80 29.90
N TYR A 222 -14.13 2.84 31.22
CA TYR A 222 -14.19 4.07 32.02
C TYR A 222 -13.36 3.92 33.27
N ALA A 223 -13.01 5.04 33.89
CA ALA A 223 -12.34 5.07 35.18
C ALA A 223 -13.28 5.67 36.25
N GLU A 224 -13.08 5.28 37.49
CA GLU A 224 -13.87 5.76 38.64
C GLU A 224 -12.97 6.09 39.82
N LEU A 225 -13.15 7.25 40.43
CA LEU A 225 -12.51 7.67 41.68
C LEU A 225 -13.54 8.29 42.61
N SER A 226 -13.65 7.76 43.84
CA SER A 226 -14.59 8.26 44.87
C SER A 226 -16.05 8.37 44.38
N GLY A 227 -16.50 7.43 43.53
CA GLY A 227 -17.86 7.41 42.97
C GLY A 227 -18.07 8.32 41.75
N VAL A 228 -17.05 9.08 41.35
CA VAL A 228 -17.07 9.90 40.14
C VAL A 228 -16.52 9.10 38.95
N LYS A 229 -17.31 8.95 37.89
CA LYS A 229 -16.93 8.24 36.66
C LYS A 229 -16.39 9.19 35.61
N SER A 230 -15.40 8.74 34.89
CA SER A 230 -14.94 9.40 33.66
C SER A 230 -15.96 9.23 32.54
N THR A 231 -15.76 9.92 31.44
CA THR A 231 -16.31 9.52 30.14
C THR A 231 -15.71 8.19 29.70
N GLU A 232 -16.46 7.45 28.87
CA GLU A 232 -16.01 6.18 28.30
C GLU A 232 -15.05 6.41 27.13
N SER A 233 -14.06 5.53 27.02
CA SER A 233 -13.20 5.38 25.84
C SER A 233 -13.55 4.07 25.16
N SER A 234 -13.55 4.03 23.84
CA SER A 234 -13.81 2.82 23.08
C SER A 234 -12.78 2.60 22.00
N ALA A 235 -12.38 1.33 21.82
CA ALA A 235 -11.49 0.87 20.79
C ALA A 235 -12.15 -0.29 20.04
N TYR A 236 -12.24 -0.17 18.70
CA TYR A 236 -12.81 -1.22 17.86
C TYR A 236 -11.70 -2.05 17.22
N PHE A 237 -11.74 -3.36 17.46
CA PHE A 237 -10.79 -4.34 16.94
C PHE A 237 -11.48 -5.12 15.82
N THR A 238 -10.96 -5.03 14.61
CA THR A 238 -11.42 -5.85 13.50
C THR A 238 -10.42 -6.97 13.29
N ILE A 239 -10.83 -8.21 13.55
CA ILE A 239 -10.01 -9.39 13.30
C ILE A 239 -10.38 -9.92 11.91
N GLN A 240 -9.40 -9.93 11.02
CA GLN A 240 -9.56 -10.37 9.65
C GLN A 240 -9.10 -11.82 9.51
N ASP A 241 -9.98 -12.67 9.01
CA ASP A 241 -9.58 -14.02 8.61
C ASP A 241 -8.73 -13.98 7.35
N ILE A 242 -7.78 -14.90 7.27
CA ILE A 242 -6.88 -15.04 6.14
C ILE A 242 -7.27 -16.31 5.39
N GLN A 243 -7.56 -16.16 4.10
CA GLN A 243 -7.82 -17.29 3.22
C GLN A 243 -6.50 -17.83 2.67
N ASP A 244 -6.19 -19.09 2.88
CA ASP A 244 -5.01 -19.74 2.33
C ASP A 244 -5.22 -20.11 0.86
N VAL A 245 -4.24 -19.77 0.02
CA VAL A 245 -4.17 -20.17 -1.39
C VAL A 245 -2.79 -20.67 -1.73
N ASN A 246 -2.68 -21.58 -2.69
CA ASN A 246 -1.43 -22.26 -3.04
C ASN A 246 -0.83 -21.79 -4.36
N SER A 247 -1.41 -20.79 -5.01
CA SER A 247 -0.90 -20.23 -6.26
C SER A 247 -1.32 -18.79 -6.47
N ILE A 248 -0.59 -18.09 -7.35
CA ILE A 248 -0.95 -16.75 -7.82
C ILE A 248 -2.29 -16.77 -8.54
N ASP A 249 -2.55 -17.75 -9.39
CA ASP A 249 -3.81 -17.86 -10.12
C ASP A 249 -4.99 -18.04 -9.16
N ALA A 250 -4.83 -18.84 -8.10
CA ALA A 250 -5.85 -18.97 -7.05
C ALA A 250 -6.08 -17.65 -6.29
N PHE A 251 -5.00 -16.92 -5.98
CA PHE A 251 -5.13 -15.59 -5.37
C PHE A 251 -5.87 -14.61 -6.28
N MET A 252 -5.53 -14.58 -7.56
CA MET A 252 -6.15 -13.67 -8.54
C MET A 252 -7.63 -13.97 -8.78
N ALA A 253 -8.06 -15.21 -8.58
CA ALA A 253 -9.44 -15.65 -8.71
C ALA A 253 -10.33 -15.28 -7.50
N LEU A 254 -9.74 -14.83 -6.38
CA LEU A 254 -10.50 -14.41 -5.21
C LEU A 254 -11.33 -13.17 -5.50
N GLU A 255 -12.36 -12.97 -4.70
CA GLU A 255 -13.13 -11.73 -4.70
C GLU A 255 -12.31 -10.55 -4.17
N ASP A 256 -12.59 -9.36 -4.68
CA ASP A 256 -11.95 -8.14 -4.18
C ASP A 256 -12.23 -7.94 -2.69
N LYS A 257 -11.22 -7.48 -1.97
CA LYS A 257 -11.16 -7.28 -0.51
C LYS A 257 -10.96 -8.57 0.30
N THR A 258 -10.79 -9.72 -0.32
CA THR A 258 -10.37 -10.93 0.39
C THR A 258 -8.92 -10.75 0.85
N VAL A 259 -8.68 -10.97 2.15
CA VAL A 259 -7.33 -11.09 2.71
C VAL A 259 -6.88 -12.53 2.51
N ALA A 260 -5.74 -12.74 1.88
CA ALA A 260 -5.27 -14.08 1.60
C ALA A 260 -3.76 -14.23 1.83
N ARG A 261 -3.37 -15.47 2.16
CA ARG A 261 -1.98 -15.91 2.27
C ARG A 261 -1.64 -16.78 1.08
N ILE A 262 -0.55 -16.46 0.40
CA ILE A 262 -0.02 -17.30 -0.68
C ILE A 262 1.00 -18.26 -0.07
N ASN A 263 0.66 -19.54 0.00
CA ASN A 263 1.48 -20.61 0.57
C ASN A 263 2.43 -21.22 -0.47
N HIS A 264 3.06 -20.38 -1.27
CA HIS A 264 4.05 -20.76 -2.26
C HIS A 264 5.15 -19.70 -2.31
N ASP A 265 6.38 -20.13 -2.55
CA ASP A 265 7.50 -19.21 -2.77
C ASP A 265 7.24 -18.35 -4.01
N LEU A 266 7.54 -17.07 -3.91
CA LEU A 266 7.35 -16.13 -5.00
C LEU A 266 8.70 -15.64 -5.51
N LYS A 267 8.91 -15.71 -6.81
CA LYS A 267 10.09 -15.19 -7.46
C LYS A 267 9.81 -13.82 -8.06
N VAL A 268 10.69 -12.87 -7.81
CA VAL A 268 10.59 -11.51 -8.32
C VAL A 268 11.01 -11.46 -9.79
N ALA A 269 10.07 -11.12 -10.67
CA ALA A 269 10.36 -10.87 -12.09
C ALA A 269 10.84 -9.44 -12.34
N PHE A 270 10.34 -8.48 -11.55
CA PHE A 270 10.75 -7.08 -11.60
C PHE A 270 10.26 -6.36 -10.35
N ALA A 271 11.04 -5.38 -9.88
CA ALA A 271 10.63 -4.49 -8.79
C ALA A 271 10.98 -3.04 -9.10
N SER A 272 10.08 -2.13 -8.73
CA SER A 272 10.24 -0.69 -8.83
C SER A 272 10.00 -0.06 -7.45
N THR A 273 11.08 0.37 -6.81
CA THR A 273 10.98 1.11 -5.53
C THR A 273 10.34 2.48 -5.74
N SER A 274 10.57 3.11 -6.91
CA SER A 274 9.98 4.41 -7.26
C SER A 274 8.44 4.36 -7.33
N LYS A 275 7.87 3.22 -7.74
CA LYS A 275 6.41 3.00 -7.83
C LYS A 275 5.86 2.27 -6.61
N GLY A 276 6.69 1.58 -5.84
CA GLY A 276 6.26 0.68 -4.76
C GLY A 276 5.59 -0.58 -5.31
N GLU A 277 6.12 -1.12 -6.39
CA GLU A 277 5.58 -2.23 -7.16
C GLU A 277 6.60 -3.35 -7.31
N ALA A 278 6.12 -4.60 -7.21
CA ALA A 278 6.88 -5.77 -7.65
C ALA A 278 5.96 -6.73 -8.42
N TYR A 279 6.45 -7.24 -9.53
CA TYR A 279 5.83 -8.37 -10.23
C TYR A 279 6.50 -9.65 -9.77
N VAL A 280 5.70 -10.56 -9.23
CA VAL A 280 6.17 -11.83 -8.70
C VAL A 280 5.47 -13.00 -9.38
N THR A 281 6.15 -14.13 -9.51
CA THR A 281 5.59 -15.37 -10.06
C THR A 281 5.83 -16.54 -9.11
N ASP A 282 4.91 -17.51 -9.08
CA ASP A 282 5.08 -18.79 -8.41
C ASP A 282 5.68 -19.86 -9.36
N GLY A 283 5.88 -19.52 -10.63
CA GLY A 283 6.40 -20.44 -11.65
C GLY A 283 5.40 -21.51 -12.11
N MET A 284 4.15 -21.48 -11.64
CA MET A 284 3.12 -22.44 -12.04
C MET A 284 2.41 -22.04 -13.33
N SER A 285 2.40 -20.77 -13.65
CA SER A 285 1.85 -20.21 -14.88
C SER A 285 2.75 -19.10 -15.43
N ASN A 286 2.43 -18.57 -16.63
CA ASN A 286 3.15 -17.43 -17.19
C ASN A 286 2.69 -16.08 -16.60
N ARG A 287 1.78 -16.11 -15.64
CA ARG A 287 1.27 -14.90 -14.97
C ARG A 287 2.20 -14.46 -13.85
N CYS A 288 2.27 -13.16 -13.69
CA CYS A 288 2.82 -12.53 -12.51
C CYS A 288 1.72 -11.85 -11.71
N LEU A 289 1.85 -11.86 -10.39
CA LEU A 289 1.03 -11.04 -9.51
C LEU A 289 1.70 -9.69 -9.30
N LEU A 290 0.97 -8.61 -9.50
CA LEU A 290 1.43 -7.28 -9.09
C LEU A 290 1.24 -7.13 -7.58
N VAL A 291 2.32 -7.01 -6.84
CA VAL A 291 2.34 -6.58 -5.44
C VAL A 291 2.51 -5.05 -5.41
N TYR A 292 1.48 -4.35 -4.96
CA TYR A 292 1.50 -2.89 -4.83
C TYR A 292 1.53 -2.51 -3.35
N SER A 293 2.73 -2.23 -2.84
CA SER A 293 2.96 -1.83 -1.44
C SER A 293 4.24 -1.02 -1.33
N ARG A 294 4.11 0.30 -1.21
CA ARG A 294 5.26 1.21 -1.16
C ARG A 294 6.20 0.88 0.00
N ASP A 295 5.63 0.66 1.17
CA ASP A 295 6.42 0.46 2.39
C ASP A 295 7.20 -0.87 2.33
N VAL A 296 6.54 -1.96 1.90
CA VAL A 296 7.18 -3.27 1.78
C VAL A 296 8.26 -3.25 0.70
N ILE A 297 7.93 -2.76 -0.51
CA ILE A 297 8.88 -2.77 -1.63
C ILE A 297 10.09 -1.86 -1.36
N ALA A 298 9.89 -0.70 -0.73
CA ALA A 298 10.98 0.18 -0.35
C ALA A 298 11.86 -0.42 0.77
N ALA A 299 11.26 -1.10 1.75
CA ALA A 299 11.99 -1.69 2.86
C ALA A 299 12.78 -2.94 2.48
N LYS A 300 12.28 -3.72 1.51
CA LYS A 300 12.86 -5.00 1.10
C LYS A 300 13.84 -4.89 -0.07
N GLU A 301 13.75 -3.82 -0.88
CA GLU A 301 14.63 -3.56 -2.01
C GLU A 301 14.83 -4.77 -2.94
N TYR A 302 13.73 -5.50 -3.21
CA TYR A 302 13.76 -6.71 -4.02
C TYR A 302 14.37 -6.48 -5.40
N LYS A 303 15.08 -7.50 -5.87
CA LYS A 303 15.73 -7.52 -7.19
C LYS A 303 15.18 -8.66 -8.05
N GLU A 304 15.38 -8.55 -9.35
CA GLU A 304 15.04 -9.63 -10.28
C GLU A 304 15.74 -10.94 -9.86
N GLY A 305 14.95 -12.01 -9.84
CA GLY A 305 15.39 -13.33 -9.41
C GLY A 305 15.29 -13.62 -7.91
N ASP A 306 15.09 -12.60 -7.06
CA ASP A 306 14.91 -12.83 -5.63
C ASP A 306 13.71 -13.75 -5.38
N VAL A 307 13.90 -14.68 -4.45
CA VAL A 307 12.85 -15.57 -3.96
C VAL A 307 12.35 -15.07 -2.61
N ILE A 308 11.06 -14.78 -2.53
CA ILE A 308 10.34 -14.44 -1.31
C ILE A 308 9.72 -15.73 -0.80
N ALA A 309 10.02 -16.11 0.43
CA ALA A 309 9.47 -17.34 1.04
C ALA A 309 7.94 -17.31 1.09
N ALA A 310 7.34 -18.49 1.01
CA ALA A 310 5.91 -18.72 1.13
C ALA A 310 5.31 -18.08 2.40
N GLY A 311 4.03 -17.70 2.34
CA GLY A 311 3.30 -17.15 3.48
C GLY A 311 3.05 -15.66 3.39
N VAL A 312 3.32 -15.00 2.26
CA VAL A 312 3.01 -13.58 2.07
C VAL A 312 1.50 -13.34 2.18
N VAL A 313 1.11 -12.32 2.92
CA VAL A 313 -0.29 -11.97 3.16
C VAL A 313 -0.58 -10.57 2.63
N GLY A 314 -1.71 -10.43 1.98
CA GLY A 314 -2.24 -9.15 1.54
C GLY A 314 -3.69 -9.27 1.06
N THR A 315 -4.24 -8.15 0.66
CA THR A 315 -5.63 -8.08 0.19
C THR A 315 -5.66 -8.15 -1.33
N LYS A 316 -6.45 -9.05 -1.87
CA LYS A 316 -6.75 -9.08 -3.30
C LYS A 316 -7.58 -7.85 -3.66
N THR A 317 -7.14 -7.12 -4.67
CA THR A 317 -7.86 -5.98 -5.26
C THR A 317 -7.79 -6.06 -6.78
N THR A 318 -8.69 -5.35 -7.46
CA THR A 318 -8.67 -5.22 -8.92
C THR A 318 -8.64 -3.76 -9.31
N TYR A 319 -7.64 -3.37 -10.09
CA TYR A 319 -7.53 -2.02 -10.63
C TYR A 319 -7.46 -2.06 -12.15
N ASN A 320 -8.38 -1.37 -12.84
CA ASN A 320 -8.53 -1.40 -14.30
C ASN A 320 -8.60 -2.81 -14.92
N GLY A 321 -9.18 -3.78 -14.19
CA GLY A 321 -9.26 -5.17 -14.62
C GLY A 321 -8.03 -6.03 -14.29
N VAL A 322 -6.99 -5.44 -13.68
CA VAL A 322 -5.78 -6.15 -13.24
C VAL A 322 -5.90 -6.53 -11.78
N ALA A 323 -5.83 -7.82 -11.50
CA ALA A 323 -5.75 -8.32 -10.13
C ALA A 323 -4.38 -8.00 -9.53
N GLN A 324 -4.37 -7.53 -8.29
CA GLN A 324 -3.15 -7.17 -7.57
C GLN A 324 -3.28 -7.46 -6.08
N LEU A 325 -2.14 -7.64 -5.41
CA LEU A 325 -2.03 -7.71 -3.96
C LEU A 325 -1.76 -6.31 -3.43
N GLN A 326 -2.66 -5.80 -2.61
CA GLN A 326 -2.49 -4.54 -1.87
C GLN A 326 -2.57 -4.79 -0.36
N TYR A 327 -2.35 -3.75 0.43
CA TYR A 327 -2.38 -3.82 1.89
C TYR A 327 -1.55 -5.00 2.40
N ALA A 328 -0.33 -5.14 1.86
CA ALA A 328 0.60 -6.18 2.22
C ALA A 328 0.91 -6.14 3.72
N VAL A 329 0.82 -7.28 4.39
CA VAL A 329 1.19 -7.42 5.80
C VAL A 329 2.70 -7.55 5.87
N ALA A 330 3.40 -6.46 6.18
CA ALA A 330 4.85 -6.33 6.04
C ALA A 330 5.65 -7.42 6.77
N SER A 331 5.18 -7.88 7.92
CA SER A 331 5.81 -8.94 8.72
C SER A 331 5.84 -10.30 8.01
N THR A 332 4.99 -10.51 7.00
CA THR A 332 4.92 -11.77 6.25
C THR A 332 5.80 -11.76 4.99
N PHE A 333 6.40 -10.64 4.66
CA PHE A 333 7.32 -10.51 3.54
C PHE A 333 8.76 -10.70 4.03
N ALA A 334 9.33 -11.86 3.77
CA ALA A 334 10.73 -12.14 4.04
C ALA A 334 11.66 -11.31 3.14
N ASP A 335 12.93 -11.20 3.53
CA ASP A 335 13.95 -10.64 2.64
C ASP A 335 14.13 -11.55 1.42
N GLY A 336 14.45 -10.97 0.27
CA GLY A 336 14.68 -11.72 -0.95
C GLY A 336 15.95 -12.57 -0.85
N VAL A 337 15.84 -13.84 -1.24
CA VAL A 337 17.01 -14.72 -1.39
C VAL A 337 17.37 -14.76 -2.88
N ALA A 338 18.57 -14.34 -3.23
CA ALA A 338 19.02 -14.28 -4.62
C ALA A 338 18.87 -15.64 -5.32
N GLY A 339 18.27 -15.63 -6.49
CA GLY A 339 18.05 -16.78 -7.35
C GLY A 339 18.23 -16.42 -8.83
N PRO A 340 18.03 -17.37 -9.75
CA PRO A 340 18.07 -17.08 -11.18
C PRO A 340 16.94 -16.15 -11.58
N ALA A 341 17.18 -15.27 -12.56
CA ALA A 341 16.17 -14.40 -13.15
C ALA A 341 14.94 -15.18 -13.61
N VAL A 342 13.80 -14.51 -13.63
CA VAL A 342 12.57 -15.07 -14.21
C VAL A 342 12.64 -14.92 -15.73
N GLU A 343 12.52 -16.04 -16.43
CA GLU A 343 12.48 -16.00 -17.88
C GLU A 343 11.10 -15.53 -18.38
N PRO A 344 11.06 -14.51 -19.25
CA PRO A 344 9.81 -14.05 -19.84
C PRO A 344 9.28 -15.05 -20.88
N TRP A 345 7.98 -15.16 -21.00
CA TRP A 345 7.38 -15.94 -22.07
C TRP A 345 7.53 -15.21 -23.41
N TYR A 346 8.00 -15.94 -24.44
CA TYR A 346 8.09 -15.40 -25.79
C TYR A 346 6.73 -15.50 -26.49
N ILE A 347 6.16 -14.37 -26.86
CA ILE A 347 4.87 -14.31 -27.56
C ILE A 347 4.99 -13.42 -28.81
N SER A 348 4.30 -13.82 -29.87
CA SER A 348 4.18 -13.00 -31.07
C SER A 348 3.10 -11.94 -30.88
N LEU A 349 3.30 -10.76 -31.47
CA LEU A 349 2.41 -9.62 -31.29
C LEU A 349 0.95 -9.91 -31.70
N ASN A 350 0.76 -10.73 -32.73
CA ASN A 350 -0.55 -11.13 -33.24
C ASN A 350 -1.26 -12.21 -32.40
N GLU A 351 -0.57 -12.80 -31.43
CA GLU A 351 -1.13 -13.81 -30.53
C GLU A 351 -1.63 -13.21 -29.21
N ILE A 352 -1.34 -11.93 -28.97
CA ILE A 352 -1.71 -11.26 -27.73
C ILE A 352 -3.22 -11.01 -27.69
N THR A 353 -3.84 -11.45 -26.60
CA THR A 353 -5.24 -11.20 -26.26
C THR A 353 -5.37 -10.59 -24.88
N ALA A 354 -6.55 -10.13 -24.52
CA ALA A 354 -6.81 -9.60 -23.18
C ALA A 354 -6.58 -10.64 -22.07
N ASP A 355 -6.67 -11.93 -22.36
CA ASP A 355 -6.45 -13.00 -21.39
C ASP A 355 -4.98 -13.14 -20.96
N HIS A 356 -4.06 -12.52 -21.71
CA HIS A 356 -2.64 -12.50 -21.37
C HIS A 356 -2.27 -11.37 -20.37
N TYR A 357 -3.25 -10.74 -19.72
CA TYR A 357 -2.94 -9.74 -18.68
C TYR A 357 -2.10 -10.33 -17.54
N ASN A 358 -1.21 -9.55 -17.00
CA ASN A 358 -0.21 -9.93 -16.01
C ASN A 358 0.84 -10.95 -16.48
N TYR A 359 0.91 -11.26 -17.77
CA TYR A 359 2.00 -12.09 -18.28
C TYR A 359 3.29 -11.27 -18.39
N PHE A 360 4.39 -11.90 -17.98
CA PHE A 360 5.73 -11.41 -18.22
C PHE A 360 6.22 -11.97 -19.55
N VAL A 361 6.42 -11.08 -20.52
CA VAL A 361 6.65 -11.49 -21.90
C VAL A 361 7.84 -10.78 -22.54
N THR A 362 8.38 -11.42 -23.58
CA THR A 362 9.24 -10.78 -24.58
C THR A 362 8.56 -10.81 -25.94
N LEU A 363 8.30 -9.63 -26.49
CA LEU A 363 7.90 -9.44 -27.89
C LEU A 363 9.16 -9.48 -28.74
N LYS A 364 9.16 -10.25 -29.83
CA LYS A 364 10.28 -10.31 -30.77
C LYS A 364 9.96 -9.63 -32.11
N ASP A 365 11.01 -9.06 -32.70
CA ASP A 365 10.98 -8.46 -34.03
C ASP A 365 9.92 -7.37 -34.19
N VAL A 366 9.80 -6.49 -33.20
CA VAL A 366 8.88 -5.35 -33.27
C VAL A 366 9.61 -4.07 -33.60
N THR A 367 8.99 -3.21 -34.40
CA THR A 367 9.39 -1.81 -34.57
C THR A 367 8.61 -0.93 -33.59
N LEU A 368 9.13 0.25 -33.31
CA LEU A 368 8.51 1.23 -32.41
C LEU A 368 8.03 2.42 -33.22
N GLU A 369 6.76 2.77 -33.07
CA GLU A 369 6.14 3.92 -33.73
C GLU A 369 5.51 4.86 -32.70
N GLY A 370 5.37 6.15 -33.06
CA GLY A 370 4.63 7.13 -32.26
C GLY A 370 5.18 7.38 -30.86
N VAL A 371 6.50 7.28 -30.69
CA VAL A 371 7.14 7.53 -29.38
C VAL A 371 6.92 8.97 -28.96
N SER A 372 6.19 9.17 -27.86
CA SER A 372 5.87 10.48 -27.31
C SER A 372 5.68 10.39 -25.79
N GLY A 373 6.62 10.96 -25.03
CA GLY A 373 6.62 10.88 -23.58
C GLY A 373 6.67 9.41 -23.12
N SER A 374 5.67 8.98 -22.34
CA SER A 374 5.57 7.58 -21.89
C SER A 374 4.87 6.65 -22.87
N ASN A 375 4.40 7.12 -24.02
CA ASN A 375 3.61 6.33 -24.96
C ASN A 375 4.44 5.93 -26.18
N ALA A 376 4.20 4.75 -26.69
CA ALA A 376 4.67 4.26 -27.98
C ALA A 376 3.74 3.15 -28.49
N THR A 377 3.99 2.68 -29.69
CA THR A 377 3.31 1.51 -30.28
C THR A 377 4.37 0.52 -30.75
N ALA A 378 4.29 -0.71 -30.27
CA ALA A 378 5.02 -1.81 -30.87
C ALA A 378 4.25 -2.32 -32.08
N LYS A 379 4.93 -2.60 -33.19
CA LYS A 379 4.34 -3.04 -34.45
C LYS A 379 5.11 -4.18 -35.08
N LYS A 380 4.38 -5.15 -35.62
CA LYS A 380 4.94 -6.23 -36.45
C LYS A 380 3.91 -6.57 -37.56
N GLY A 381 4.22 -6.23 -38.79
CA GLY A 381 3.24 -6.30 -39.89
C GLY A 381 2.05 -5.37 -39.58
N GLU A 382 0.84 -5.92 -39.60
CA GLU A 382 -0.39 -5.18 -39.29
C GLU A 382 -0.74 -5.22 -37.77
N ALA A 383 -0.09 -6.10 -37.00
CA ALA A 383 -0.33 -6.22 -35.56
C ALA A 383 0.32 -5.06 -34.81
N THR A 384 -0.42 -4.50 -33.85
CA THR A 384 0.05 -3.39 -33.01
C THR A 384 -0.30 -3.62 -31.54
N LEU A 385 0.54 -3.10 -30.64
CA LEU A 385 0.31 -3.08 -29.21
C LEU A 385 0.74 -1.74 -28.63
N ALA A 386 -0.13 -1.13 -27.85
CA ALA A 386 0.23 0.07 -27.10
C ALA A 386 1.30 -0.24 -26.02
N LEU A 387 2.33 0.59 -25.96
CA LEU A 387 3.33 0.57 -24.91
C LEU A 387 3.15 1.80 -24.02
N PHE A 388 3.25 1.61 -22.73
CA PHE A 388 3.28 2.71 -21.76
C PHE A 388 4.47 2.55 -20.84
N ASN A 389 5.47 3.42 -20.98
CA ASN A 389 6.65 3.42 -20.13
C ASN A 389 6.30 3.90 -18.70
N ARG A 390 5.89 2.96 -17.86
CA ARG A 390 5.57 3.18 -16.45
C ARG A 390 6.81 3.42 -15.61
N TYR A 391 7.94 2.85 -16.03
CA TYR A 391 9.18 2.74 -15.25
C TYR A 391 10.30 3.67 -15.72
N ALA A 392 9.94 4.81 -16.30
CA ALA A 392 10.93 5.82 -16.72
C ALA A 392 11.81 6.29 -15.56
N ASN A 393 11.25 6.40 -14.35
CA ASN A 393 12.02 6.79 -13.15
C ASN A 393 12.99 5.68 -12.65
N ASP A 394 12.81 4.46 -13.12
CA ASP A 394 13.69 3.32 -12.83
C ASP A 394 14.72 3.09 -13.95
N GLY A 395 14.89 4.08 -14.84
CA GLY A 395 15.88 4.05 -15.91
C GLY A 395 15.41 3.41 -17.22
N VAL A 396 14.14 2.97 -17.32
CA VAL A 396 13.59 2.46 -18.57
C VAL A 396 13.36 3.62 -19.54
N ALA A 397 13.93 3.54 -20.75
CA ALA A 397 13.77 4.56 -21.78
C ALA A 397 13.48 3.90 -23.11
N TYR A 398 12.64 4.57 -23.94
CA TYR A 398 12.49 4.16 -25.33
C TYR A 398 13.82 4.37 -26.09
N PRO A 399 14.20 3.44 -26.96
CA PRO A 399 15.38 3.61 -27.80
C PRO A 399 15.28 4.88 -28.67
N SER A 400 16.42 5.52 -28.91
CA SER A 400 16.51 6.68 -29.82
C SER A 400 16.48 6.29 -31.29
N ASP A 401 16.96 5.10 -31.64
CA ASP A 401 16.86 4.55 -32.98
C ASP A 401 15.51 3.84 -33.18
N LEU A 402 14.63 4.44 -33.93
CA LEU A 402 13.30 3.88 -34.22
C LEU A 402 13.26 3.07 -35.54
N ASN A 403 14.39 2.95 -36.24
CA ASN A 403 14.47 2.19 -37.49
C ASN A 403 14.87 0.72 -37.26
N SER A 404 15.42 0.42 -36.09
CA SER A 404 15.78 -0.95 -35.71
C SER A 404 14.56 -1.75 -35.26
N THR A 405 14.68 -3.07 -35.34
CA THR A 405 13.76 -3.99 -34.69
C THR A 405 14.23 -4.34 -33.28
N TYR A 406 13.30 -4.58 -32.39
CA TYR A 406 13.55 -4.80 -30.97
C TYR A 406 12.92 -6.10 -30.48
N ALA A 407 13.60 -6.74 -29.52
CA ALA A 407 12.95 -7.57 -28.55
C ALA A 407 12.57 -6.67 -27.36
N VAL A 408 11.30 -6.65 -26.98
CA VAL A 408 10.78 -5.81 -25.89
C VAL A 408 10.32 -6.70 -24.76
N LYS A 409 11.00 -6.62 -23.62
CA LYS A 409 10.68 -7.35 -22.38
C LYS A 409 9.77 -6.49 -21.51
N GLY A 410 8.71 -7.06 -20.93
CA GLY A 410 7.80 -6.32 -20.07
C GLY A 410 6.55 -7.09 -19.67
N PHE A 411 5.59 -6.37 -19.08
CA PHE A 411 4.35 -6.94 -18.57
C PHE A 411 3.16 -6.51 -19.42
N LEU A 412 2.33 -7.47 -19.78
CA LEU A 412 1.05 -7.20 -20.41
C LEU A 412 0.04 -6.81 -19.33
N VAL A 413 -0.64 -5.69 -19.49
CA VAL A 413 -1.59 -5.16 -18.49
C VAL A 413 -2.87 -4.71 -19.18
N LEU A 414 -3.97 -4.67 -18.44
CA LEU A 414 -5.22 -4.08 -18.91
C LEU A 414 -5.28 -2.60 -18.49
N TYR A 415 -5.66 -1.76 -19.42
CA TYR A 415 -5.99 -0.37 -19.17
C TYR A 415 -7.30 -0.01 -19.83
N LYS A 416 -8.33 0.29 -19.04
CA LYS A 416 -9.69 0.58 -19.53
C LYS A 416 -10.23 -0.51 -20.47
N GLY A 417 -9.92 -1.76 -20.17
CA GLY A 417 -10.36 -2.93 -20.94
C GLY A 417 -9.52 -3.26 -22.17
N ALA A 418 -8.54 -2.42 -22.53
CA ALA A 418 -7.59 -2.72 -23.61
C ALA A 418 -6.28 -3.26 -23.07
N ILE A 419 -5.70 -4.25 -23.77
CA ILE A 419 -4.37 -4.74 -23.41
C ILE A 419 -3.30 -3.78 -23.90
N GLN A 420 -2.31 -3.54 -23.07
CA GLN A 420 -1.10 -2.77 -23.36
C GLN A 420 0.09 -3.40 -22.67
N MET A 421 1.29 -2.96 -22.99
CA MET A 421 2.50 -3.43 -22.33
C MET A 421 3.19 -2.33 -21.52
N TYR A 422 3.65 -2.68 -20.32
CA TYR A 422 4.62 -1.90 -19.56
C TYR A 422 6.02 -2.45 -19.88
N PRO A 423 6.79 -1.82 -20.77
CA PRO A 423 8.14 -2.26 -21.10
C PRO A 423 9.08 -2.04 -19.91
N ILE A 424 10.05 -2.96 -19.75
CA ILE A 424 11.14 -2.82 -18.78
C ILE A 424 12.51 -2.88 -19.46
N GLU A 425 12.61 -3.45 -20.66
CA GLU A 425 13.86 -3.56 -21.39
C GLU A 425 13.62 -3.59 -22.90
N PHE A 426 14.52 -2.97 -23.66
CA PHE A 426 14.56 -2.96 -25.12
C PHE A 426 15.92 -3.48 -25.58
N MET A 427 15.92 -4.59 -26.29
CA MET A 427 17.11 -5.20 -26.87
C MET A 427 17.07 -5.05 -28.39
N VAL A 428 18.09 -4.45 -28.99
CA VAL A 428 18.20 -4.35 -30.45
C VAL A 428 18.33 -5.76 -31.00
N MET A 429 17.44 -6.11 -31.92
CA MET A 429 17.56 -7.33 -32.71
C MET A 429 18.52 -7.01 -33.87
N SER A 430 19.77 -7.41 -33.74
CA SER A 430 20.71 -7.31 -34.86
C SER A 430 20.15 -8.14 -36.01
N ALA A 431 19.86 -7.50 -37.13
CA ALA A 431 19.63 -8.24 -38.36
C ALA A 431 20.93 -8.97 -38.69
N VAL A 432 21.01 -10.23 -38.36
CA VAL A 432 21.97 -11.10 -39.03
C VAL A 432 21.43 -11.29 -40.44
N GLU A 433 21.88 -10.44 -41.38
CA GLU A 433 21.56 -10.63 -42.80
C GLU A 433 21.93 -12.07 -43.16
N GLY A 434 20.94 -12.88 -43.52
CA GLY A 434 21.12 -14.13 -44.21
C GLY A 434 21.11 -15.42 -43.39
N VAL A 435 20.53 -15.45 -42.16
CA VAL A 435 20.10 -16.71 -41.56
C VAL A 435 18.60 -16.85 -41.77
N GLU A 436 18.21 -17.44 -42.90
CA GLU A 436 16.91 -18.12 -42.95
C GLU A 436 16.85 -19.10 -41.79
N GLU A 437 15.84 -19.01 -40.90
CA GLU A 437 15.52 -20.07 -39.96
C GLU A 437 15.09 -21.30 -40.77
N THR A 438 16.04 -22.01 -41.31
CA THR A 438 15.79 -23.35 -41.81
C THR A 438 15.63 -24.23 -40.57
N THR A 439 14.40 -24.55 -40.21
CA THR A 439 14.09 -25.60 -39.25
C THR A 439 14.64 -26.89 -39.82
N ALA A 440 15.79 -27.30 -39.36
CA ALA A 440 16.40 -28.56 -39.80
C ALA A 440 15.48 -29.71 -39.38
N THR A 441 15.20 -30.59 -40.32
CA THR A 441 14.49 -31.84 -40.01
C THR A 441 15.55 -32.94 -39.81
N ILE A 442 15.54 -33.56 -38.64
CA ILE A 442 16.47 -34.64 -38.27
C ILE A 442 15.71 -35.97 -38.18
N ILE A 443 16.04 -36.92 -39.05
CA ILE A 443 15.34 -38.20 -39.16
C ILE A 443 16.33 -39.34 -38.94
N PRO A 444 16.13 -40.22 -37.92
CA PRO A 444 16.94 -41.39 -37.75
C PRO A 444 16.57 -42.48 -38.77
N GLY A 445 17.59 -43.10 -39.35
CA GLY A 445 17.48 -44.25 -40.22
C GLY A 445 18.17 -45.49 -39.65
N VAL A 446 18.42 -46.48 -40.51
CA VAL A 446 19.26 -47.65 -40.17
C VAL A 446 20.71 -47.31 -40.47
N GLY A 447 21.56 -47.26 -39.44
CA GLY A 447 22.97 -46.88 -39.59
C GLY A 447 23.21 -45.47 -40.08
N THR A 448 22.20 -44.59 -40.09
CA THR A 448 22.28 -43.26 -40.72
C THR A 448 21.36 -42.26 -40.04
N ILE A 449 21.80 -41.01 -39.97
CA ILE A 449 20.99 -39.85 -39.57
C ILE A 449 20.83 -38.92 -40.78
N TYR A 450 19.61 -38.64 -41.18
CA TYR A 450 19.31 -37.66 -42.23
C TYR A 450 19.04 -36.29 -41.65
N VAL A 451 19.70 -35.28 -42.19
CA VAL A 451 19.54 -33.88 -41.78
C VAL A 451 19.19 -33.06 -43.01
N ASN A 452 18.01 -32.49 -43.02
CA ASN A 452 17.55 -31.59 -44.12
C ASN A 452 17.34 -30.18 -43.57
N GLY A 453 17.70 -29.17 -44.34
CA GLY A 453 17.46 -27.77 -43.98
C GLY A 453 18.53 -27.16 -43.05
N ALA A 454 19.72 -27.76 -42.95
CA ALA A 454 20.89 -27.17 -42.30
C ALA A 454 22.16 -27.43 -43.13
N ASN A 455 23.07 -26.45 -43.09
CA ASN A 455 24.35 -26.53 -43.81
C ASN A 455 25.40 -27.37 -43.09
N ASN A 456 25.17 -27.67 -41.81
CA ASN A 456 26.06 -28.54 -41.02
C ASN A 456 25.27 -29.22 -39.88
N ALA A 457 25.76 -30.33 -39.43
CA ALA A 457 25.25 -31.03 -38.25
C ALA A 457 26.38 -31.56 -37.39
N THR A 458 26.22 -31.48 -36.08
CA THR A 458 27.09 -32.09 -35.07
C THR A 458 26.33 -33.20 -34.38
N VAL A 459 26.90 -34.40 -34.39
CA VAL A 459 26.34 -35.57 -33.71
C VAL A 459 27.15 -35.85 -32.46
N TYR A 460 26.46 -35.98 -31.34
CA TYR A 460 27.04 -36.29 -30.03
C TYR A 460 26.54 -37.66 -29.58
N ASN A 461 27.39 -38.42 -28.89
CA ASN A 461 26.97 -39.64 -28.19
C ASN A 461 26.21 -39.30 -26.87
N ALA A 462 25.73 -40.31 -26.18
CA ALA A 462 24.99 -40.13 -24.90
C ALA A 462 25.83 -39.51 -23.78
N ALA A 463 27.17 -39.56 -23.88
CA ALA A 463 28.09 -38.88 -22.95
C ALA A 463 28.40 -37.40 -23.31
N GLY A 464 27.78 -36.87 -24.36
CA GLY A 464 28.00 -35.49 -24.82
C GLY A 464 29.28 -35.27 -25.64
N GLN A 465 29.98 -36.35 -26.02
CA GLN A 465 31.18 -36.26 -26.86
C GLN A 465 30.79 -36.20 -28.34
N VAL A 466 31.47 -35.38 -29.11
CA VAL A 466 31.26 -35.25 -30.55
C VAL A 466 31.70 -36.56 -31.23
N VAL A 467 30.76 -37.16 -31.96
CA VAL A 467 30.99 -38.35 -32.77
C VAL A 467 31.41 -37.96 -34.19
N VAL A 468 30.70 -36.97 -34.78
CA VAL A 468 30.98 -36.47 -36.10
C VAL A 468 30.41 -35.05 -36.28
N ASN A 469 31.12 -34.25 -37.06
CA ASN A 469 30.64 -32.99 -37.67
C ASN A 469 30.53 -33.23 -39.15
N SER A 470 29.40 -32.98 -39.76
CA SER A 470 29.17 -33.16 -41.18
C SER A 470 28.40 -32.02 -41.82
N THR A 471 28.71 -31.75 -43.05
CA THR A 471 27.98 -30.87 -43.97
C THR A 471 27.05 -31.63 -44.88
N GLU A 472 27.07 -32.96 -44.80
CA GLU A 472 26.23 -33.82 -45.65
C GLU A 472 24.87 -34.03 -45.01
N SER A 473 23.86 -34.17 -45.88
CA SER A 473 22.47 -34.45 -45.45
C SER A 473 22.24 -35.90 -44.98
N SER A 474 23.24 -36.78 -45.12
CA SER A 474 23.19 -38.18 -44.71
C SER A 474 24.47 -38.51 -43.94
N ILE A 475 24.35 -38.80 -42.67
CA ILE A 475 25.44 -38.97 -41.73
C ILE A 475 25.43 -40.44 -41.25
N ALA A 476 26.44 -41.23 -41.66
CA ALA A 476 26.57 -42.63 -41.22
C ALA A 476 27.08 -42.70 -39.77
N VAL A 477 26.37 -43.44 -38.94
CA VAL A 477 26.74 -43.68 -37.53
C VAL A 477 26.39 -45.13 -37.13
N ALA A 478 27.04 -45.66 -36.14
CA ALA A 478 26.69 -46.97 -35.57
C ALA A 478 25.29 -46.96 -34.93
N PRO A 479 24.64 -48.09 -34.77
CA PRO A 479 23.40 -48.15 -33.98
C PRO A 479 23.61 -47.61 -32.56
N GLY A 480 22.69 -46.75 -32.10
CA GLY A 480 22.83 -46.12 -30.78
C GLY A 480 21.96 -44.85 -30.58
N PHE A 481 22.03 -44.31 -29.38
CA PHE A 481 21.39 -43.04 -29.06
C PHE A 481 22.36 -41.87 -29.32
N TYR A 482 21.85 -40.86 -30.01
CA TYR A 482 22.60 -39.66 -30.36
C TYR A 482 21.80 -38.40 -30.05
N ILE A 483 22.53 -37.33 -29.78
CA ILE A 483 22.03 -35.95 -29.78
C ILE A 483 22.58 -35.30 -31.05
N VAL A 484 21.70 -34.82 -31.90
CA VAL A 484 22.08 -34.16 -33.16
C VAL A 484 21.74 -32.68 -33.07
N LYS A 485 22.73 -31.81 -33.30
CA LYS A 485 22.54 -30.40 -33.44
C LYS A 485 22.77 -30.02 -34.91
N ALA A 486 21.75 -29.47 -35.53
CA ALA A 486 21.77 -28.97 -36.91
C ALA A 486 21.15 -27.60 -36.99
N GLY A 487 21.97 -26.55 -37.22
CA GLY A 487 21.56 -25.16 -37.03
C GLY A 487 21.03 -24.92 -35.63
N ASN A 488 19.80 -24.41 -35.51
CA ASN A 488 19.11 -24.16 -34.24
C ASN A 488 18.31 -25.39 -33.74
N THR A 489 18.22 -26.45 -34.54
CA THR A 489 17.48 -27.67 -34.14
C THR A 489 18.38 -28.66 -33.39
N VAL A 490 17.90 -29.12 -32.24
CA VAL A 490 18.54 -30.19 -31.48
C VAL A 490 17.53 -31.32 -31.31
N ALA A 491 17.90 -32.51 -31.70
CA ALA A 491 17.05 -33.70 -31.57
C ALA A 491 17.79 -34.84 -30.90
N LYS A 492 17.09 -35.65 -30.08
CA LYS A 492 17.54 -36.95 -29.62
C LYS A 492 17.02 -37.99 -30.57
N VAL A 493 17.91 -38.81 -31.13
CA VAL A 493 17.56 -39.84 -32.12
C VAL A 493 18.09 -41.20 -31.71
N LEU A 494 17.34 -42.23 -32.03
CA LEU A 494 17.76 -43.62 -31.92
C LEU A 494 18.01 -44.16 -33.34
N VAL A 495 19.26 -44.47 -33.65
CA VAL A 495 19.66 -45.10 -34.90
C VAL A 495 19.65 -46.60 -34.69
N LYS A 496 18.96 -47.32 -35.56
CA LYS A 496 18.85 -48.79 -35.51
C LYS A 496 19.93 -49.47 -36.32
#